data_e4cfc9b0f801b271c4c7bbc6b3c29a8e
#
_entry.id   e4cfc9b0f801b271c4c7bbc6b3c29a8e
#
_cell.length_a   1.000
_cell.length_b   1.000
_cell.length_c   1.000
_cell.angle_alpha   90.00
_cell.angle_beta   90.00
_cell.angle_gamma   90.00
#
_symmetry.space_group_name_H-M   'P 1'
#
loop_
_entity.id
_entity.type
_entity.pdbx_description
1 polymer ?
#
loop_
_entity_poly.entity_id
_entity_poly.type
_entity_poly.pdbx_seq_one_letter_code
_entity_poly.pdbx_strand_id
1 'polypeptide(L)'
;LMIFGIRANLVETHVPTNTEHPARQLVSSFREFFSHRQSIFGLLMIVLPPAGFMSIIAVSAAMTVEIYGFSIKQYGLIFACAGIAILIGSTVNRWLVTRFSQLQLIGLGAGLIFAASAQLAVIAYLDSAPFWWVWFNVCLFMFTIAILLSNSMVVALDPLPRIAGVASSIIGTIQNLVGASGALLAAVIYDGTIRNAVIIMATVGLLVACIFLLRPLIAPGDLVHHPDELARD
;
A
#
# COMPACT_ATOMS: atom_id res chain seq x y z
N LEU A 1 -12.84 -25.15 10.01
CA LEU A 1 -14.15 -25.08 9.33
C LEU A 1 -14.00 -24.54 7.91
N MET A 2 -13.32 -23.40 7.70
CA MET A 2 -13.16 -22.78 6.37
C MET A 2 -12.43 -23.68 5.35
N ILE A 3 -11.35 -24.37 5.75
CA ILE A 3 -10.58 -25.28 4.90
C ILE A 3 -11.42 -26.48 4.45
N PHE A 4 -12.31 -27.01 5.30
CA PHE A 4 -13.23 -28.10 4.94
C PHE A 4 -14.31 -27.63 3.95
N GLY A 5 -14.85 -26.40 4.12
CA GLY A 5 -15.82 -25.83 3.18
C GLY A 5 -15.22 -25.56 1.80
N ILE A 6 -13.96 -25.12 1.75
CA ILE A 6 -13.24 -24.89 0.48
C ILE A 6 -13.00 -26.21 -0.26
N ARG A 7 -12.51 -27.26 0.43
CA ARG A 7 -12.30 -28.58 -0.18
C ARG A 7 -13.57 -29.26 -0.68
N ALA A 8 -14.72 -28.99 -0.05
CA ALA A 8 -15.99 -29.60 -0.42
C ALA A 8 -16.70 -28.91 -1.60
N ASN A 9 -16.46 -27.63 -1.83
CA ASN A 9 -17.25 -26.82 -2.76
C ASN A 9 -16.44 -26.15 -3.90
N LEU A 10 -15.11 -26.17 -3.86
CA LEU A 10 -14.29 -25.64 -4.93
C LEU A 10 -13.82 -26.80 -5.84
N VAL A 11 -14.28 -26.75 -7.08
CA VAL A 11 -13.73 -27.58 -8.15
C VAL A 11 -12.39 -26.99 -8.54
N GLU A 12 -11.32 -27.80 -8.52
CA GLU A 12 -10.00 -27.41 -9.00
C GLU A 12 -10.10 -27.04 -10.48
N THR A 13 -10.01 -25.74 -10.77
CA THR A 13 -10.06 -25.23 -12.14
C THR A 13 -8.68 -25.12 -12.78
N HIS A 14 -7.63 -25.29 -11.99
CA HIS A 14 -6.25 -25.27 -12.48
C HIS A 14 -5.84 -26.65 -12.95
N VAL A 15 -5.75 -26.82 -14.27
CA VAL A 15 -5.12 -28.01 -14.87
C VAL A 15 -3.62 -27.73 -14.91
N PRO A 16 -2.78 -28.44 -14.15
CA PRO A 16 -1.33 -28.27 -14.23
C PRO A 16 -0.83 -28.71 -15.61
N THR A 17 -0.57 -27.77 -16.48
CA THR A 17 -0.07 -28.00 -17.84
C THR A 17 1.44 -28.16 -17.91
N ASN A 18 2.15 -28.04 -16.79
CA ASN A 18 3.61 -28.01 -16.80
C ASN A 18 4.22 -29.09 -15.91
N THR A 19 5.05 -29.94 -16.48
CA THR A 19 5.83 -30.99 -15.81
C THR A 19 7.17 -30.50 -15.28
N GLU A 20 7.43 -29.19 -15.29
CA GLU A 20 8.68 -28.61 -14.80
C GLU A 20 8.81 -28.67 -13.27
N HIS A 21 10.04 -28.81 -12.81
CA HIS A 21 10.35 -28.86 -11.38
C HIS A 21 9.85 -27.55 -10.70
N PRO A 22 9.11 -27.61 -9.54
CA PRO A 22 8.49 -26.45 -8.91
C PRO A 22 9.45 -25.28 -8.66
N ALA A 23 10.72 -25.56 -8.31
CA ALA A 23 11.72 -24.53 -8.10
C ALA A 23 12.07 -23.77 -9.39
N ARG A 24 12.13 -24.46 -10.53
CA ARG A 24 12.43 -23.84 -11.83
C ARG A 24 11.27 -22.97 -12.29
N GLN A 25 10.05 -23.41 -12.06
CA GLN A 25 8.84 -22.65 -12.35
C GLN A 25 8.76 -21.37 -11.48
N LEU A 26 9.16 -21.45 -10.21
CA LEU A 26 9.20 -20.27 -9.34
C LEU A 26 10.22 -19.24 -9.85
N VAL A 27 11.43 -19.69 -10.19
CA VAL A 27 12.48 -18.79 -10.72
C VAL A 27 12.07 -18.15 -12.06
N SER A 28 11.43 -18.92 -12.95
CA SER A 28 10.92 -18.37 -14.21
C SER A 28 9.83 -17.32 -13.99
N SER A 29 8.91 -17.55 -13.05
CA SER A 29 7.87 -16.60 -12.69
C SER A 29 8.44 -15.32 -12.06
N PHE A 30 9.47 -15.42 -11.21
CA PHE A 30 10.21 -14.26 -10.72
C PHE A 30 10.79 -13.43 -11.86
N ARG A 31 11.49 -14.09 -12.79
CA ARG A 31 12.09 -13.41 -13.94
C ARG A 31 11.02 -12.77 -14.83
N GLU A 32 9.91 -13.45 -15.07
CA GLU A 32 8.76 -12.94 -15.83
C GLU A 32 8.18 -11.69 -15.16
N PHE A 33 7.95 -11.73 -13.83
CA PHE A 33 7.44 -10.59 -13.07
C PHE A 33 8.32 -9.33 -13.23
N PHE A 34 9.64 -9.49 -13.02
CA PHE A 34 10.57 -8.35 -13.10
C PHE A 34 10.96 -7.96 -14.54
N SER A 35 10.52 -8.69 -15.57
CA SER A 35 10.69 -8.28 -16.95
C SER A 35 9.65 -7.24 -17.40
N HIS A 36 8.51 -7.16 -16.72
CA HIS A 36 7.44 -6.24 -17.07
C HIS A 36 7.55 -4.92 -16.28
N ARG A 37 7.85 -3.83 -16.97
CA ARG A 37 7.98 -2.49 -16.37
C ARG A 37 6.71 -2.03 -15.66
N GLN A 38 5.55 -2.39 -16.20
CA GLN A 38 4.25 -2.11 -15.60
C GLN A 38 4.12 -2.79 -14.22
N SER A 39 4.53 -4.06 -14.11
CA SER A 39 4.51 -4.80 -12.85
C SER A 39 5.46 -4.19 -11.82
N ILE A 40 6.63 -3.71 -12.25
CA ILE A 40 7.59 -3.02 -11.38
C ILE A 40 6.99 -1.70 -10.88
N PHE A 41 6.36 -0.91 -11.75
CA PHE A 41 5.69 0.32 -11.33
C PHE A 41 4.60 0.04 -10.29
N GLY A 42 3.70 -0.90 -10.58
CA GLY A 42 2.65 -1.31 -9.63
C GLY A 42 3.23 -1.82 -8.30
N LEU A 43 4.28 -2.65 -8.35
CA LEU A 43 5.00 -3.12 -7.17
C LEU A 43 5.50 -1.95 -6.30
N LEU A 44 6.20 -0.99 -6.89
CA LEU A 44 6.75 0.16 -6.15
C LEU A 44 5.64 0.98 -5.47
N MET A 45 4.50 1.17 -6.15
CA MET A 45 3.34 1.87 -5.60
C MET A 45 2.65 1.10 -4.47
N ILE A 46 2.79 -0.23 -4.43
CA ILE A 46 2.21 -1.10 -3.37
C ILE A 46 3.12 -1.20 -2.16
N VAL A 47 4.43 -1.38 -2.36
CA VAL A 47 5.33 -1.77 -1.28
C VAL A 47 5.79 -0.62 -0.39
N LEU A 48 5.81 0.60 -0.91
CA LEU A 48 6.29 1.76 -0.16
C LEU A 48 5.31 2.25 0.93
N PRO A 49 4.00 2.45 0.67
CA PRO A 49 3.08 3.00 1.66
C PRO A 49 3.03 2.23 2.98
N PRO A 50 3.09 0.89 3.00
CA PRO A 50 3.18 0.12 4.24
C PRO A 50 4.36 0.48 5.14
N ALA A 51 5.51 0.88 4.60
CA ALA A 51 6.64 1.30 5.42
C ALA A 51 6.32 2.55 6.26
N GLY A 52 5.67 3.55 5.64
CA GLY A 52 5.21 4.75 6.35
C GLY A 52 4.14 4.44 7.40
N PHE A 53 3.17 3.61 7.04
CA PHE A 53 2.12 3.19 7.96
C PHE A 53 2.66 2.38 9.15
N MET A 54 3.49 1.38 8.90
CA MET A 54 4.05 0.54 9.95
C MET A 54 5.00 1.31 10.86
N SER A 55 5.67 2.36 10.38
CA SER A 55 6.50 3.23 11.22
C SER A 55 5.67 3.95 12.27
N ILE A 56 4.51 4.48 11.92
CA ILE A 56 3.59 5.13 12.86
C ILE A 56 2.97 4.10 13.82
N ILE A 57 2.56 2.93 13.34
CA ILE A 57 2.02 1.88 14.21
C ILE A 57 3.02 1.51 15.30
N ALA A 58 4.30 1.34 14.95
CA ALA A 58 5.34 0.92 15.88
C ALA A 58 5.48 1.87 17.10
N VAL A 59 5.23 3.16 16.92
CA VAL A 59 5.38 4.17 17.99
C VAL A 59 4.05 4.78 18.44
N SER A 60 2.92 4.42 17.82
CA SER A 60 1.62 5.07 18.05
C SER A 60 1.14 5.00 19.49
N ALA A 61 1.38 3.89 20.19
CA ALA A 61 0.99 3.75 21.59
C ALA A 61 1.81 4.67 22.49
N ALA A 62 3.15 4.66 22.35
CA ALA A 62 4.04 5.55 23.08
C ALA A 62 3.71 7.02 22.78
N MET A 63 3.55 7.37 21.48
CA MET A 63 3.15 8.69 21.06
C MET A 63 1.86 9.16 21.73
N THR A 64 0.81 8.34 21.69
CA THR A 64 -0.52 8.74 22.17
C THR A 64 -0.57 8.82 23.70
N VAL A 65 0.06 7.88 24.39
CA VAL A 65 -0.03 7.78 25.85
C VAL A 65 1.06 8.62 26.53
N GLU A 66 2.31 8.52 26.10
CA GLU A 66 3.45 9.16 26.78
C GLU A 66 3.62 10.63 26.40
N ILE A 67 3.45 10.95 25.09
CA ILE A 67 3.67 12.31 24.60
C ILE A 67 2.40 13.17 24.77
N TYR A 68 1.23 12.63 24.37
CA TYR A 68 -0.02 13.39 24.40
C TYR A 68 -0.89 13.15 25.63
N GLY A 69 -0.51 12.24 26.54
CA GLY A 69 -1.19 12.02 27.83
C GLY A 69 -2.55 11.34 27.74
N PHE A 70 -2.89 10.70 26.62
CA PHE A 70 -4.13 9.93 26.53
C PHE A 70 -4.05 8.61 27.29
N SER A 71 -5.19 8.13 27.77
CA SER A 71 -5.27 6.80 28.40
C SER A 71 -5.19 5.68 27.36
N ILE A 72 -4.82 4.46 27.78
CA ILE A 72 -4.79 3.27 26.93
C ILE A 72 -6.17 2.99 26.29
N LYS A 73 -7.25 3.26 27.01
CA LYS A 73 -8.62 3.11 26.47
C LYS A 73 -8.88 4.10 25.32
N GLN A 74 -8.46 5.35 25.48
CA GLN A 74 -8.56 6.37 24.43
C GLN A 74 -7.70 6.03 23.23
N TYR A 75 -6.48 5.50 23.44
CA TYR A 75 -5.64 5.03 22.36
C TYR A 75 -6.35 3.99 21.49
N GLY A 76 -7.02 3.01 22.07
CA GLY A 76 -7.78 2.02 21.31
C GLY A 76 -8.86 2.64 20.41
N LEU A 77 -9.59 3.65 20.92
CA LEU A 77 -10.62 4.37 20.16
C LEU A 77 -9.99 5.24 19.05
N ILE A 78 -8.90 5.92 19.38
CA ILE A 78 -8.15 6.74 18.42
C ILE A 78 -7.60 5.86 17.28
N PHE A 79 -7.03 4.71 17.61
CA PHE A 79 -6.50 3.78 16.61
C PHE A 79 -7.60 3.19 15.74
N ALA A 80 -8.80 2.97 16.28
CA ALA A 80 -9.96 2.55 15.51
C ALA A 80 -10.35 3.54 14.40
N CYS A 81 -10.10 4.85 14.59
CA CYS A 81 -10.33 5.85 13.54
C CYS A 81 -9.45 5.59 12.29
N ALA A 82 -8.21 5.14 12.47
CA ALA A 82 -7.35 4.77 11.34
C ALA A 82 -7.90 3.55 10.58
N GLY A 83 -8.43 2.56 11.29
CA GLY A 83 -9.13 1.42 10.68
C GLY A 83 -10.38 1.84 9.91
N ILE A 84 -11.17 2.74 10.49
CA ILE A 84 -12.36 3.32 9.84
C ILE A 84 -11.96 4.10 8.57
N ALA A 85 -10.86 4.85 8.61
CA ALA A 85 -10.36 5.57 7.44
C ALA A 85 -10.03 4.62 6.27
N ILE A 86 -9.43 3.44 6.53
CA ILE A 86 -9.20 2.41 5.52
C ILE A 86 -10.53 1.89 4.96
N LEU A 87 -11.52 1.62 5.80
CA LEU A 87 -12.84 1.14 5.36
C LEU A 87 -13.55 2.17 4.48
N ILE A 88 -13.51 3.44 4.88
CA ILE A 88 -14.06 4.53 4.06
C ILE A 88 -13.31 4.63 2.74
N GLY A 89 -11.97 4.59 2.74
CA GLY A 89 -11.14 4.60 1.54
C GLY A 89 -11.47 3.46 0.59
N SER A 90 -11.64 2.24 1.11
CA SER A 90 -12.04 1.06 0.32
C SER A 90 -13.43 1.22 -0.28
N THR A 91 -14.38 1.79 0.49
CA THR A 91 -15.75 2.03 0.02
C THR A 91 -15.78 3.10 -1.07
N VAL A 92 -15.03 4.18 -0.87
CA VAL A 92 -14.88 5.25 -1.86
C VAL A 92 -14.20 4.72 -3.12
N ASN A 93 -13.14 3.92 -2.98
CA ASN A 93 -12.46 3.29 -4.11
C ASN A 93 -13.41 2.44 -4.96
N ARG A 94 -14.28 1.64 -4.31
CA ARG A 94 -15.28 0.82 -5.02
C ARG A 94 -16.20 1.66 -5.92
N TRP A 95 -16.53 2.87 -5.52
CA TRP A 95 -17.32 3.79 -6.34
C TRP A 95 -16.47 4.49 -7.41
N LEU A 96 -15.23 4.85 -7.08
CA LEU A 96 -14.34 5.54 -8.00
C LEU A 96 -13.91 4.66 -9.19
N VAL A 97 -13.67 3.36 -9.00
CA VAL A 97 -13.25 2.44 -10.07
C VAL A 97 -14.31 2.26 -11.17
N THR A 98 -15.56 2.63 -10.91
CA THR A 98 -16.62 2.63 -11.92
C THR A 98 -16.61 3.88 -12.82
N ARG A 99 -15.79 4.89 -12.50
CA ARG A 99 -15.78 6.20 -13.17
C ARG A 99 -14.42 6.63 -13.67
N PHE A 100 -13.36 6.10 -13.07
CA PHE A 100 -11.98 6.52 -13.34
C PHE A 100 -11.10 5.32 -13.66
N SER A 101 -10.10 5.53 -14.50
CA SER A 101 -9.10 4.50 -14.78
C SER A 101 -8.20 4.23 -13.57
N GLN A 102 -7.62 3.04 -13.50
CA GLN A 102 -6.69 2.66 -12.43
C GLN A 102 -5.53 3.65 -12.29
N LEU A 103 -5.03 4.14 -13.41
CA LEU A 103 -3.94 5.11 -13.40
C LEU A 103 -4.35 6.47 -12.81
N GLN A 104 -5.57 6.94 -13.11
CA GLN A 104 -6.10 8.17 -12.50
C GLN A 104 -6.27 8.01 -11.00
N LEU A 105 -6.71 6.82 -10.54
CA LEU A 105 -6.88 6.51 -9.12
C LEU A 105 -5.54 6.36 -8.41
N ILE A 106 -4.53 5.78 -9.05
CA ILE A 106 -3.16 5.76 -8.52
C ILE A 106 -2.62 7.20 -8.41
N GLY A 107 -2.87 8.05 -9.42
CA GLY A 107 -2.48 9.47 -9.39
C GLY A 107 -3.19 10.24 -8.28
N LEU A 108 -4.49 10.03 -8.10
CA LEU A 108 -5.25 10.60 -6.97
C LEU A 108 -4.65 10.15 -5.63
N GLY A 109 -4.38 8.85 -5.48
CA GLY A 109 -3.75 8.29 -4.29
C GLY A 109 -2.36 8.87 -4.04
N ALA A 110 -1.52 8.96 -5.07
CA ALA A 110 -0.18 9.56 -4.96
C ALA A 110 -0.26 11.06 -4.57
N GLY A 111 -1.22 11.80 -5.09
CA GLY A 111 -1.45 13.20 -4.73
C GLY A 111 -1.91 13.37 -3.28
N LEU A 112 -2.86 12.56 -2.83
CA LEU A 112 -3.37 12.61 -1.45
C LEU A 112 -2.32 12.19 -0.42
N ILE A 113 -1.56 11.12 -0.71
CA ILE A 113 -0.49 10.66 0.18
C ILE A 113 0.64 11.70 0.26
N PHE A 114 0.95 12.36 -0.86
CA PHE A 114 1.89 13.47 -0.88
C PHE A 114 1.41 14.64 -0.03
N ALA A 115 0.14 15.03 -0.15
CA ALA A 115 -0.44 16.12 0.62
C ALA A 115 -0.42 15.83 2.15
N ALA A 116 -0.76 14.60 2.55
CA ALA A 116 -0.64 14.17 3.94
C ALA A 116 0.83 14.20 4.42
N SER A 117 1.74 13.69 3.58
CA SER A 117 3.17 13.62 3.89
C SER A 117 3.83 14.99 3.96
N ALA A 118 3.43 15.93 3.11
CA ALA A 118 3.92 17.32 3.16
C ALA A 118 3.51 18.00 4.48
N GLN A 119 2.27 17.79 4.94
CA GLN A 119 1.83 18.29 6.24
C GLN A 119 2.59 17.63 7.40
N LEU A 120 2.81 16.31 7.35
CA LEU A 120 3.62 15.60 8.35
C LEU A 120 5.07 16.09 8.36
N ALA A 121 5.64 16.41 7.20
CA ALA A 121 6.98 17.02 7.13
C ALA A 121 7.02 18.38 7.84
N VAL A 122 6.00 19.22 7.67
CA VAL A 122 5.89 20.49 8.43
C VAL A 122 5.77 20.22 9.93
N ILE A 123 4.92 19.27 10.32
CA ILE A 123 4.70 18.88 11.72
C ILE A 123 6.01 18.43 12.39
N ALA A 124 6.88 17.71 11.65
CA ALA A 124 8.16 17.24 12.17
C ALA A 124 9.12 18.34 12.63
N TYR A 125 8.93 19.57 12.16
CA TYR A 125 9.74 20.75 12.52
C TYR A 125 9.06 21.66 13.54
N LEU A 126 7.87 21.33 14.01
CA LEU A 126 7.19 22.07 15.07
C LEU A 126 7.56 21.49 16.44
N ASP A 127 7.90 22.36 17.39
CA ASP A 127 8.23 21.95 18.77
C ASP A 127 7.04 21.32 19.50
N SER A 128 5.82 21.73 19.12
CA SER A 128 4.58 21.13 19.63
C SER A 128 3.53 21.11 18.54
N ALA A 129 3.22 19.91 18.04
CA ALA A 129 2.14 19.74 17.06
C ALA A 129 0.85 19.27 17.78
N PRO A 130 -0.31 19.88 17.48
CA PRO A 130 -1.58 19.40 18.03
C PRO A 130 -1.83 17.93 17.61
N PHE A 131 -2.18 17.09 18.59
CA PHE A 131 -2.42 15.67 18.36
C PHE A 131 -3.37 15.41 17.17
N TRP A 132 -4.50 16.14 17.12
CA TRP A 132 -5.51 15.92 16.09
C TRP A 132 -5.04 16.26 14.69
N TRP A 133 -4.10 17.18 14.54
CA TRP A 133 -3.50 17.46 13.24
C TRP A 133 -2.60 16.31 12.77
N VAL A 134 -1.78 15.77 13.66
CA VAL A 134 -0.96 14.57 13.37
C VAL A 134 -1.88 13.41 12.99
N TRP A 135 -2.90 13.13 13.83
CA TRP A 135 -3.78 11.98 13.66
C TRP A 135 -4.68 12.09 12.43
N PHE A 136 -5.12 13.28 12.09
CA PHE A 136 -5.85 13.55 10.84
C PHE A 136 -5.01 13.13 9.63
N ASN A 137 -3.72 13.49 9.59
CA ASN A 137 -2.84 13.10 8.49
C ASN A 137 -2.55 11.60 8.46
N VAL A 138 -2.47 10.94 9.61
CA VAL A 138 -2.41 9.48 9.70
C VAL A 138 -3.67 8.85 9.11
N CYS A 139 -4.86 9.32 9.48
CA CYS A 139 -6.12 8.83 8.93
C CYS A 139 -6.24 9.10 7.41
N LEU A 140 -5.81 10.27 6.93
CA LEU A 140 -5.77 10.59 5.50
C LEU A 140 -4.83 9.65 4.74
N PHE A 141 -3.67 9.36 5.30
CA PHE A 141 -2.74 8.39 4.75
C PHE A 141 -3.35 6.99 4.68
N MET A 142 -4.05 6.54 5.75
CA MET A 142 -4.74 5.25 5.79
C MET A 142 -5.88 5.16 4.76
N PHE A 143 -6.68 6.20 4.65
CA PHE A 143 -7.70 6.32 3.62
C PHE A 143 -7.10 6.15 2.21
N THR A 144 -6.00 6.83 1.97
CA THR A 144 -5.31 6.84 0.67
C THR A 144 -4.68 5.50 0.33
N ILE A 145 -4.11 4.79 1.32
CA ILE A 145 -3.55 3.45 1.13
C ILE A 145 -4.58 2.51 0.51
N ALA A 146 -5.83 2.54 0.96
CA ALA A 146 -6.86 1.65 0.44
C ALA A 146 -7.11 1.87 -1.07
N ILE A 147 -7.08 3.12 -1.54
CA ILE A 147 -7.21 3.47 -2.96
C ILE A 147 -5.96 3.04 -3.73
N LEU A 148 -4.78 3.41 -3.21
CA LEU A 148 -3.52 3.23 -3.91
C LEU A 148 -3.17 1.75 -4.10
N LEU A 149 -3.24 0.94 -3.04
CA LEU A 149 -2.88 -0.48 -3.09
C LEU A 149 -3.79 -1.27 -4.01
N SER A 150 -5.10 -1.04 -3.93
CA SER A 150 -6.07 -1.80 -4.75
C SER A 150 -5.85 -1.57 -6.24
N ASN A 151 -5.70 -0.32 -6.67
CA ASN A 151 -5.52 0.01 -8.08
C ASN A 151 -4.12 -0.36 -8.59
N SER A 152 -3.09 -0.21 -7.76
CA SER A 152 -1.73 -0.61 -8.11
C SER A 152 -1.59 -2.13 -8.24
N MET A 153 -2.36 -2.92 -7.46
CA MET A 153 -2.37 -4.38 -7.60
C MET A 153 -2.93 -4.80 -8.96
N VAL A 154 -4.01 -4.17 -9.43
CA VAL A 154 -4.56 -4.42 -10.77
C VAL A 154 -3.48 -4.13 -11.83
N VAL A 155 -2.85 -2.95 -11.78
CA VAL A 155 -1.80 -2.57 -12.72
C VAL A 155 -0.59 -3.53 -12.68
N ALA A 156 -0.18 -3.99 -11.49
CA ALA A 156 0.95 -4.89 -11.35
C ALA A 156 0.70 -6.29 -11.93
N LEU A 157 -0.55 -6.80 -11.84
CA LEU A 157 -0.92 -8.15 -12.25
C LEU A 157 -1.44 -8.24 -13.69
N ASP A 158 -1.90 -7.13 -14.26
CA ASP A 158 -2.47 -7.06 -15.60
C ASP A 158 -1.63 -7.77 -16.69
N PRO A 159 -0.31 -7.56 -16.81
CA PRO A 159 0.50 -8.25 -17.81
C PRO A 159 0.80 -9.72 -17.47
N LEU A 160 0.33 -10.25 -16.33
CA LEU A 160 0.77 -11.52 -15.76
C LEU A 160 -0.37 -12.49 -15.42
N PRO A 161 -1.42 -12.65 -16.26
CA PRO A 161 -2.61 -13.45 -15.91
C PRO A 161 -2.24 -14.91 -15.61
N ARG A 162 -1.25 -15.46 -16.33
CA ARG A 162 -0.82 -16.85 -16.20
C ARG A 162 -0.11 -17.16 -14.87
N ILE A 163 0.60 -16.18 -14.31
CA ILE A 163 1.36 -16.34 -13.07
C ILE A 163 0.82 -15.43 -11.94
N ALA A 164 -0.43 -14.94 -12.04
CA ALA A 164 -1.01 -13.97 -11.11
C ALA A 164 -0.93 -14.42 -9.64
N GLY A 165 -1.10 -15.71 -9.35
CA GLY A 165 -0.96 -16.27 -7.99
C GLY A 165 0.46 -16.15 -7.45
N VAL A 166 1.48 -16.46 -8.27
CA VAL A 166 2.90 -16.29 -7.86
C VAL A 166 3.25 -14.82 -7.78
N ALA A 167 2.82 -14.01 -8.74
CA ALA A 167 3.05 -12.57 -8.77
C ALA A 167 2.47 -11.86 -7.52
N SER A 168 1.24 -12.18 -7.12
CA SER A 168 0.64 -11.65 -5.88
C SER A 168 1.39 -12.07 -4.62
N SER A 169 1.94 -13.29 -4.59
CA SER A 169 2.78 -13.76 -3.48
C SER A 169 4.11 -13.01 -3.41
N ILE A 170 4.74 -12.72 -4.55
CA ILE A 170 5.95 -11.90 -4.65
C ILE A 170 5.67 -10.50 -4.08
N ILE A 171 4.60 -9.86 -4.58
CA ILE A 171 4.18 -8.52 -4.11
C ILE A 171 3.94 -8.53 -2.60
N GLY A 172 3.13 -9.46 -2.10
CA GLY A 172 2.81 -9.55 -0.68
C GLY A 172 4.03 -9.77 0.21
N THR A 173 4.98 -10.61 -0.23
CA THR A 173 6.23 -10.85 0.50
C THR A 173 7.07 -9.58 0.59
N ILE A 174 7.31 -8.90 -0.54
CA ILE A 174 8.11 -7.67 -0.58
C ILE A 174 7.40 -6.56 0.22
N GLN A 175 6.08 -6.44 0.08
CA GLN A 175 5.25 -5.47 0.82
C GLN A 175 5.41 -5.64 2.34
N ASN A 176 5.32 -6.87 2.84
CA ASN A 176 5.49 -7.14 4.27
C ASN A 176 6.92 -6.88 4.76
N LEU A 177 7.93 -7.25 3.97
CA LEU A 177 9.34 -6.96 4.31
C LEU A 177 9.61 -5.45 4.38
N VAL A 178 9.14 -4.69 3.40
CA VAL A 178 9.28 -3.23 3.36
C VAL A 178 8.49 -2.58 4.50
N GLY A 179 7.27 -3.06 4.78
CA GLY A 179 6.48 -2.61 5.92
C GLY A 179 7.19 -2.86 7.27
N ALA A 180 7.70 -4.07 7.47
CA ALA A 180 8.45 -4.44 8.67
C ALA A 180 9.74 -3.61 8.82
N SER A 181 10.43 -3.31 7.72
CA SER A 181 11.61 -2.43 7.73
C SER A 181 11.26 -1.01 8.20
N GLY A 182 10.10 -0.48 7.79
CA GLY A 182 9.60 0.82 8.25
C GLY A 182 9.33 0.83 9.76
N ALA A 183 8.68 -0.21 10.28
CA ALA A 183 8.43 -0.36 11.70
C ALA A 183 9.74 -0.50 12.51
N LEU A 184 10.66 -1.34 12.03
CA LEU A 184 11.96 -1.53 12.68
C LEU A 184 12.75 -0.23 12.70
N LEU A 185 12.82 0.49 11.58
CA LEU A 185 13.53 1.76 11.51
C LEU A 185 12.94 2.76 12.51
N ALA A 186 11.60 2.90 12.56
CA ALA A 186 10.95 3.80 13.50
C ALA A 186 11.25 3.42 14.96
N ALA A 187 11.24 2.14 15.30
CA ALA A 187 11.53 1.67 16.64
C ALA A 187 12.99 1.92 17.06
N VAL A 188 13.95 1.71 16.14
CA VAL A 188 15.38 1.89 16.42
C VAL A 188 15.76 3.36 16.60
N ILE A 189 15.15 4.25 15.81
CA ILE A 189 15.47 5.70 15.87
C ILE A 189 14.51 6.49 16.77
N TYR A 190 13.63 5.79 17.50
CA TYR A 190 12.69 6.43 18.42
C TYR A 190 13.44 7.11 19.57
N ASP A 191 13.22 8.40 19.72
CA ASP A 191 13.88 9.28 20.69
C ASP A 191 12.93 9.87 21.73
N GLY A 192 11.74 9.29 21.87
CA GLY A 192 10.69 9.81 22.75
C GLY A 192 9.86 10.92 22.09
N THR A 193 10.08 11.22 20.81
CA THR A 193 9.31 12.22 20.03
C THR A 193 8.58 11.56 18.87
N ILE A 194 7.57 12.28 18.33
CA ILE A 194 6.88 11.84 17.10
C ILE A 194 7.71 12.09 15.84
N ARG A 195 8.72 12.94 15.94
CA ARG A 195 9.46 13.53 14.82
C ARG A 195 9.96 12.47 13.84
N ASN A 196 10.66 11.47 14.34
CA ASN A 196 11.31 10.47 13.50
C ASN A 196 10.30 9.61 12.73
N ALA A 197 9.18 9.22 13.38
CA ALA A 197 8.13 8.44 12.73
C ALA A 197 7.39 9.25 11.64
N VAL A 198 7.07 10.52 11.90
CA VAL A 198 6.44 11.39 10.89
C VAL A 198 7.39 11.71 9.74
N ILE A 199 8.70 11.80 9.96
CA ILE A 199 9.71 11.96 8.89
C ILE A 199 9.72 10.72 7.98
N ILE A 200 9.71 9.50 8.56
CA ILE A 200 9.66 8.29 7.74
C ILE A 200 8.39 8.30 6.88
N MET A 201 7.25 8.59 7.48
CA MET A 201 5.96 8.62 6.79
C MET A 201 5.94 9.70 5.69
N ALA A 202 6.49 10.89 5.97
CA ALA A 202 6.64 11.97 5.01
C ALA A 202 7.57 11.57 3.84
N THR A 203 8.70 10.93 4.14
CA THR A 203 9.65 10.46 3.13
C THR A 203 9.01 9.43 2.22
N VAL A 204 8.26 8.47 2.78
CA VAL A 204 7.53 7.45 2.00
C VAL A 204 6.54 8.11 1.05
N GLY A 205 5.74 9.07 1.51
CA GLY A 205 4.78 9.74 0.64
C GLY A 205 5.44 10.57 -0.46
N LEU A 206 6.58 11.20 -0.16
CA LEU A 206 7.38 11.90 -1.18
C LEU A 206 7.90 10.90 -2.24
N LEU A 207 8.42 9.75 -1.81
CA LEU A 207 8.91 8.71 -2.72
C LEU A 207 7.78 8.16 -3.61
N VAL A 208 6.59 7.91 -3.06
CA VAL A 208 5.41 7.48 -3.82
C VAL A 208 5.05 8.51 -4.89
N ALA A 209 5.01 9.79 -4.53
CA ALA A 209 4.74 10.88 -5.47
C ALA A 209 5.82 10.98 -6.56
N CYS A 210 7.09 10.90 -6.20
CA CYS A 210 8.21 10.91 -7.15
C CYS A 210 8.11 9.74 -8.13
N ILE A 211 7.83 8.52 -7.66
CA ILE A 211 7.68 7.34 -8.53
C ILE A 211 6.51 7.52 -9.48
N PHE A 212 5.39 8.06 -9.00
CA PHE A 212 4.25 8.35 -9.87
C PHE A 212 4.60 9.38 -10.95
N LEU A 213 5.28 10.45 -10.62
CA LEU A 213 5.74 11.47 -11.58
C LEU A 213 6.76 10.92 -12.58
N LEU A 214 7.63 10.00 -12.14
CA LEU A 214 8.62 9.32 -12.98
C LEU A 214 8.03 8.14 -13.77
N ARG A 215 6.71 7.88 -13.64
CA ARG A 215 6.03 6.81 -14.37
C ARG A 215 6.38 6.76 -15.86
N PRO A 216 6.38 7.87 -16.62
CA PRO A 216 6.66 7.80 -18.06
C PRO A 216 8.04 7.22 -18.39
N LEU A 217 8.99 7.32 -17.45
CA LEU A 217 10.33 6.75 -17.57
C LEU A 217 10.39 5.28 -17.12
N ILE A 218 9.60 4.92 -16.09
CA ILE A 218 9.58 3.58 -15.50
C ILE A 218 8.76 2.63 -16.38
N ALA A 219 7.57 3.03 -16.77
CA ALA A 219 6.61 2.25 -17.53
C ALA A 219 6.00 3.11 -18.65
N PRO A 220 6.73 3.33 -19.76
CA PRO A 220 6.20 4.06 -20.92
C PRO A 220 5.08 3.25 -21.59
N GLY A 221 4.00 3.91 -21.96
CA GLY A 221 2.83 3.34 -22.64
C GLY A 221 1.53 3.50 -21.85
N ASP A 222 0.45 3.11 -22.46
CA ASP A 222 -0.86 3.09 -21.79
C ASP A 222 -0.91 1.90 -20.86
N LEU A 223 -0.94 2.21 -19.56
CA LEU A 223 -1.12 1.21 -18.53
C LEU A 223 -2.63 0.95 -18.41
N VAL A 224 -3.05 -0.24 -18.79
CA VAL A 224 -4.41 -0.76 -18.61
C VAL A 224 -5.40 -0.46 -19.74
N HIS A 225 -6.00 -1.51 -20.24
CA HIS A 225 -7.11 -1.49 -21.18
C HIS A 225 -8.30 -0.68 -20.62
N HIS A 226 -8.90 0.13 -21.46
CA HIS A 226 -10.13 0.84 -21.11
C HIS A 226 -11.25 -0.19 -20.88
N PRO A 227 -12.17 0.02 -19.89
CA PRO A 227 -13.33 -0.85 -19.69
C PRO A 227 -14.16 -1.08 -20.96
N ASP A 228 -14.12 -0.15 -21.89
CA ASP A 228 -14.83 -0.21 -23.17
C ASP A 228 -14.21 -1.20 -24.18
N GLU A 229 -12.98 -1.64 -24.01
CA GLU A 229 -12.32 -2.64 -24.85
C GLU A 229 -12.72 -4.06 -24.45
N LEU A 230 -12.93 -4.31 -23.16
CA LEU A 230 -13.40 -5.60 -22.63
C LEU A 230 -14.87 -5.90 -22.97
N ALA A 231 -15.63 -4.88 -23.44
CA ALA A 231 -17.02 -5.04 -23.86
C ALA A 231 -17.16 -5.36 -25.36
N ARG A 232 -16.06 -5.46 -26.11
CA ARG A 232 -16.04 -5.68 -27.55
C ARG A 232 -15.58 -7.08 -27.99
N ASP A 233 -15.06 -7.87 -27.05
CA ASP A 233 -14.71 -9.29 -27.21
C ASP A 233 -15.74 -10.18 -26.50
#